data_58c0c021187a42cd4517c2d3827ab9ce
#
_entry.id   58c0c021187a42cd4517c2d3827ab9ce
#
_cell.length_a   1.000
_cell.length_b   1.000
_cell.length_c   1.000
_cell.angle_alpha   90.00
_cell.angle_beta   90.00
_cell.angle_gamma   90.00
#
_symmetry.space_group_name_H-M   'P 1'
#
loop_
_entity.id
_entity.type
_entity.pdbx_description
1 polymer ?
#
loop_
_entity_poly.entity_id
_entity_poly.type
_entity_poly.pdbx_seq_one_letter_code
_entity_poly.pdbx_strand_id
1 'polypeptide(L)'
;VSVLVNLPLTTVYRFDFPAAVLTSIVPTDSCYYATGIIADSIFPYNTGNIFLKLDLEGNVDYLKTIRDTSKTYETWFPTLQEIGEDRFAVSGYSFDTTMLAMLLVFDQNGDTVFTKKYLSYFHPEEAFISPYDFVRADNSDYLFVTWVRNPSGVSNAEISILCTDSLGTLKWHKPYGNHLYEKPYTLLKDDSGNYIIGAVKRNTNFVDQNYTGQNYIFKIDSLGNEIWSYLSPIDQLMDGARDIVLEEDGSMIIATQTGVETYVNPNTNALKWDKGLIYKLNANRQKVWEVGFRDPTRPNILNKLNKIIRVSDGSGYVAAGEYSITYPDFSANLFGWLVKASPEGDSLWSRSLRFFEEDDNLHYLYNVKEAPDGGFIMVGQANEYYAEAYPQQAWIIKVDQYGCLIPGCHLVDDVEDNYSEHLELAIYPNPSSDYLNFQLRGIPKSKGGIFRIVDSQGKTIRTLAPLNLNDTCILSIVDWADGVYFLQYLEEGEIFISSKFVKY
;
A
#
# COMPACT_ATOMS: atom_id res chain seq x y z
N VAL A 1 -13.56 -34.59 16.56
CA VAL A 1 -14.28 -33.33 16.38
C VAL A 1 -13.43 -32.51 15.44
N SER A 2 -13.72 -32.55 14.14
CA SER A 2 -13.11 -31.69 13.16
C SER A 2 -13.68 -30.29 13.38
N VAL A 3 -12.87 -29.39 13.92
CA VAL A 3 -13.16 -27.97 13.88
C VAL A 3 -12.95 -27.55 12.41
N LEU A 4 -14.03 -27.37 11.66
CA LEU A 4 -14.00 -26.59 10.44
C LEU A 4 -13.66 -25.15 10.85
N VAL A 5 -12.40 -24.80 10.79
CA VAL A 5 -11.98 -23.42 10.83
C VAL A 5 -12.41 -22.87 9.45
N ASN A 6 -13.46 -22.07 9.44
CA ASN A 6 -13.75 -21.20 8.30
C ASN A 6 -12.59 -20.22 8.19
N LEU A 7 -11.58 -20.56 7.40
CA LEU A 7 -10.49 -19.66 7.09
C LEU A 7 -11.06 -18.56 6.18
N PRO A 8 -10.80 -17.31 6.49
CA PRO A 8 -11.23 -16.20 5.64
C PRO A 8 -10.72 -16.41 4.21
N LEU A 9 -11.60 -16.25 3.24
CA LEU A 9 -11.24 -16.34 1.83
C LEU A 9 -10.25 -15.21 1.52
N THR A 10 -9.02 -15.58 1.23
CA THR A 10 -8.03 -14.65 0.69
C THR A 10 -8.22 -14.59 -0.82
N THR A 11 -8.35 -13.40 -1.38
CA THR A 11 -8.70 -13.26 -2.79
C THR A 11 -7.87 -12.15 -3.43
N VAL A 12 -7.35 -12.43 -4.62
CA VAL A 12 -6.67 -11.44 -5.45
C VAL A 12 -7.54 -11.19 -6.66
N TYR A 13 -7.88 -9.92 -6.88
CA TYR A 13 -8.66 -9.51 -8.05
C TYR A 13 -7.78 -8.70 -8.98
N ARG A 14 -7.81 -9.07 -10.24
CA ARG A 14 -7.29 -8.32 -11.34
C ARG A 14 -8.45 -7.80 -12.17
N PHE A 15 -8.41 -6.53 -12.52
CA PHE A 15 -9.31 -5.97 -13.49
C PHE A 15 -8.55 -5.70 -14.78
N ASP A 16 -8.90 -6.43 -15.84
CA ASP A 16 -8.37 -6.22 -17.19
C ASP A 16 -8.99 -4.95 -17.81
N PHE A 17 -8.83 -3.82 -17.15
CA PHE A 17 -9.20 -2.52 -17.69
C PHE A 17 -7.96 -1.81 -18.20
N PRO A 18 -8.03 -1.16 -19.37
CA PRO A 18 -6.93 -0.35 -19.84
C PRO A 18 -6.65 0.76 -18.84
N ALA A 19 -5.41 0.84 -18.35
CA ALA A 19 -4.88 1.88 -17.49
C ALA A 19 -5.79 2.23 -16.28
N ALA A 20 -6.12 1.24 -15.45
CA ALA A 20 -6.92 1.42 -14.24
C ALA A 20 -6.07 1.37 -12.97
N VAL A 21 -6.47 2.15 -11.98
CA VAL A 21 -5.88 2.19 -10.62
C VAL A 21 -7.02 2.23 -9.61
N LEU A 22 -6.92 1.48 -8.53
CA LEU A 22 -7.78 1.68 -7.36
C LEU A 22 -6.99 2.37 -6.27
N THR A 23 -7.54 3.44 -5.72
CA THR A 23 -6.85 4.30 -4.75
C THR A 23 -7.44 4.22 -3.36
N SER A 24 -8.71 3.87 -3.22
CA SER A 24 -9.38 3.83 -1.93
C SER A 24 -10.40 2.70 -1.83
N ILE A 25 -10.57 2.17 -0.62
CA ILE A 25 -11.56 1.15 -0.30
C ILE A 25 -12.20 1.42 1.06
N VAL A 26 -13.50 1.15 1.18
CA VAL A 26 -14.28 1.22 2.40
C VAL A 26 -14.99 -0.11 2.59
N PRO A 27 -14.66 -0.89 3.63
CA PRO A 27 -15.43 -2.06 4.04
C PRO A 27 -16.70 -1.64 4.79
N THR A 28 -17.78 -2.39 4.55
CA THR A 28 -19.00 -2.38 5.35
C THR A 28 -19.27 -3.78 5.90
N ASP A 29 -20.27 -3.96 6.72
CA ASP A 29 -20.62 -5.28 7.27
C ASP A 29 -21.03 -6.31 6.19
N SER A 30 -21.36 -5.88 4.98
CA SER A 30 -21.92 -6.75 3.93
C SER A 30 -21.19 -6.66 2.59
N CYS A 31 -20.33 -5.67 2.37
CA CYS A 31 -19.69 -5.48 1.07
C CYS A 31 -18.48 -4.53 1.18
N TYR A 32 -17.77 -4.38 0.07
CA TYR A 32 -16.70 -3.41 -0.10
C TYR A 32 -17.06 -2.40 -1.18
N TYR A 33 -16.78 -1.12 -0.91
CA TYR A 33 -16.84 -0.07 -1.92
C TYR A 33 -15.43 0.43 -2.21
N ALA A 34 -15.09 0.52 -3.48
CA ALA A 34 -13.77 1.00 -3.90
C ALA A 34 -13.87 2.06 -4.98
N THR A 35 -12.91 2.96 -5.01
CA THR A 35 -12.80 3.99 -6.04
C THR A 35 -11.39 4.12 -6.56
N GLY A 36 -11.30 4.68 -7.76
CA GLY A 36 -10.02 4.86 -8.43
C GLY A 36 -10.19 5.59 -9.76
N ILE A 37 -9.25 5.36 -10.66
CA ILE A 37 -9.14 6.04 -11.94
C ILE A 37 -9.16 5.00 -13.06
N ILE A 38 -9.76 5.35 -14.19
CA ILE A 38 -9.68 4.63 -15.44
C ILE A 38 -9.44 5.60 -16.59
N ALA A 39 -8.50 5.28 -17.46
CA ALA A 39 -8.24 6.06 -18.67
C ALA A 39 -8.97 5.47 -19.87
N ASP A 40 -9.26 6.33 -20.86
CA ASP A 40 -9.74 5.88 -22.16
C ASP A 40 -8.62 5.18 -22.94
N SER A 41 -8.99 4.18 -23.72
CA SER A 41 -8.06 3.51 -24.65
C SER A 41 -7.76 4.33 -25.92
N ILE A 42 -8.49 5.42 -26.14
CA ILE A 42 -8.42 6.26 -27.36
C ILE A 42 -7.99 7.66 -26.96
N PHE A 43 -7.06 8.24 -27.75
CA PHE A 43 -6.65 9.65 -27.61
C PHE A 43 -7.89 10.58 -27.60
N PRO A 44 -7.98 11.55 -26.66
CA PRO A 44 -6.92 12.11 -25.79
C PRO A 44 -6.68 11.40 -24.45
N TYR A 45 -7.10 10.16 -24.28
CA TYR A 45 -6.89 9.36 -23.04
C TYR A 45 -7.47 10.02 -21.77
N ASN A 46 -8.65 10.61 -21.90
CA ASN A 46 -9.31 11.23 -20.78
C ASN A 46 -9.53 10.22 -19.66
N THR A 47 -9.28 10.66 -18.43
CA THR A 47 -9.49 9.83 -17.24
C THR A 47 -10.87 10.08 -16.63
N GLY A 48 -11.41 9.06 -16.02
CA GLY A 48 -12.64 9.09 -15.24
C GLY A 48 -12.48 8.36 -13.93
N ASN A 49 -13.42 8.55 -13.00
CA ASN A 49 -13.44 7.81 -11.76
C ASN A 49 -14.14 6.46 -11.92
N ILE A 50 -13.62 5.44 -11.27
CA ILE A 50 -14.28 4.17 -11.05
C ILE A 50 -14.98 4.21 -9.70
N PHE A 51 -16.19 3.66 -9.65
CA PHE A 51 -16.85 3.25 -8.42
C PHE A 51 -17.25 1.79 -8.55
N LEU A 52 -16.75 0.99 -7.62
CA LEU A 52 -16.86 -0.46 -7.62
C LEU A 52 -17.48 -0.92 -6.32
N LYS A 53 -18.45 -1.84 -6.40
CA LYS A 53 -18.99 -2.58 -5.26
C LYS A 53 -18.70 -4.07 -5.42
N LEU A 54 -18.23 -4.67 -4.34
CA LEU A 54 -17.91 -6.10 -4.23
C LEU A 54 -18.66 -6.68 -3.02
N ASP A 55 -19.10 -7.93 -3.13
CA ASP A 55 -19.50 -8.69 -1.95
C ASP A 55 -18.28 -9.04 -1.06
N LEU A 56 -18.51 -9.66 0.10
CA LEU A 56 -17.43 -10.04 1.01
C LEU A 56 -16.54 -11.17 0.48
N GLU A 57 -17.05 -11.95 -0.46
CA GLU A 57 -16.33 -13.00 -1.19
C GLU A 57 -15.53 -12.42 -2.35
N GLY A 58 -15.78 -11.12 -2.68
CA GLY A 58 -15.08 -10.36 -3.68
C GLY A 58 -15.63 -10.46 -5.08
N ASN A 59 -16.83 -10.97 -5.25
CA ASN A 59 -17.52 -10.91 -6.53
C ASN A 59 -17.98 -9.48 -6.79
N VAL A 60 -17.84 -9.04 -8.03
CA VAL A 60 -18.26 -7.69 -8.45
C VAL A 60 -19.78 -7.64 -8.56
N ASP A 61 -20.43 -6.87 -7.68
CA ASP A 61 -21.86 -6.57 -7.80
C ASP A 61 -22.09 -5.61 -8.97
N TYR A 62 -21.34 -4.52 -9.00
CA TYR A 62 -21.34 -3.59 -10.12
C TYR A 62 -20.05 -2.75 -10.17
N LEU A 63 -19.78 -2.24 -11.38
CA LEU A 63 -18.75 -1.24 -11.63
C LEU A 63 -19.39 -0.11 -12.43
N LYS A 64 -19.24 1.12 -11.92
CA LYS A 64 -19.65 2.33 -12.62
C LYS A 64 -18.45 3.20 -12.93
N THR A 65 -18.49 3.86 -14.07
CA THR A 65 -17.51 4.86 -14.47
C THR A 65 -18.17 6.23 -14.51
N ILE A 66 -17.62 7.17 -13.75
CA ILE A 66 -18.07 8.55 -13.72
C ILE A 66 -17.12 9.35 -14.58
N ARG A 67 -17.59 9.82 -15.72
CA ARG A 67 -16.78 10.51 -16.75
C ARG A 67 -17.44 11.80 -17.22
N ASP A 68 -16.61 12.75 -17.61
CA ASP A 68 -16.97 13.87 -18.46
C ASP A 68 -16.16 13.71 -19.77
N THR A 69 -16.81 13.62 -20.93
CA THR A 69 -16.16 13.38 -22.22
C THR A 69 -15.21 14.50 -22.65
N SER A 70 -15.26 15.64 -22.00
CA SER A 70 -14.44 16.82 -22.30
C SER A 70 -13.38 17.12 -21.25
N LYS A 71 -13.32 16.34 -20.13
CA LYS A 71 -12.48 16.66 -18.98
C LYS A 71 -11.92 15.42 -18.32
N THR A 72 -10.77 15.57 -17.72
CA THR A 72 -10.14 14.56 -16.88
C THR A 72 -10.66 14.67 -15.44
N TYR A 73 -11.08 13.54 -14.85
CA TYR A 73 -11.43 13.38 -13.44
C TYR A 73 -10.50 12.37 -12.80
N GLU A 74 -9.76 12.77 -11.76
CA GLU A 74 -8.78 11.89 -11.12
C GLU A 74 -8.87 11.92 -9.61
N THR A 75 -8.89 10.74 -8.99
CA THR A 75 -8.89 10.53 -7.54
C THR A 75 -7.66 9.71 -7.13
N TRP A 76 -6.48 10.30 -7.26
CA TRP A 76 -5.19 9.64 -7.02
C TRP A 76 -4.89 9.32 -5.55
N PHE A 77 -5.67 9.87 -4.62
CA PHE A 77 -5.42 9.70 -3.19
C PHE A 77 -6.51 8.87 -2.54
N PRO A 78 -6.19 8.16 -1.43
CA PRO A 78 -7.13 7.26 -0.76
C PRO A 78 -8.17 8.03 0.06
N THR A 79 -9.11 8.68 -0.61
CA THR A 79 -10.05 9.63 0.00
C THR A 79 -11.51 9.18 0.04
N LEU A 80 -11.85 7.95 -0.39
CA LEU A 80 -13.23 7.48 -0.31
C LEU A 80 -13.71 7.38 1.14
N GLN A 81 -14.82 8.02 1.46
CA GLN A 81 -15.49 7.96 2.76
C GLN A 81 -16.98 7.73 2.60
N GLU A 82 -17.54 6.89 3.46
CA GLU A 82 -18.99 6.85 3.69
C GLU A 82 -19.38 8.07 4.52
N ILE A 83 -20.38 8.81 4.04
CA ILE A 83 -20.82 10.06 4.67
C ILE A 83 -22.23 9.97 5.28
N GLY A 84 -22.74 8.76 5.44
CA GLY A 84 -24.08 8.45 5.95
C GLY A 84 -25.18 8.54 4.89
N GLU A 85 -26.38 8.07 5.21
CA GLU A 85 -27.55 8.04 4.32
C GLU A 85 -27.26 7.30 3.01
N ASP A 86 -26.50 6.19 3.06
CA ASP A 86 -26.10 5.40 1.91
C ASP A 86 -25.36 6.22 0.83
N ARG A 87 -24.58 7.22 1.26
CA ARG A 87 -23.81 8.11 0.39
C ARG A 87 -22.32 8.01 0.66
N PHE A 88 -21.58 8.24 -0.40
CA PHE A 88 -20.13 8.25 -0.41
C PHE A 88 -19.62 9.57 -0.97
N ALA A 89 -18.48 10.00 -0.46
CA ALA A 89 -17.75 11.15 -0.97
C ALA A 89 -16.33 10.75 -1.31
N VAL A 90 -15.78 11.38 -2.34
CA VAL A 90 -14.38 11.28 -2.74
C VAL A 90 -13.86 12.64 -3.13
N SER A 91 -12.64 12.94 -2.74
CA SER A 91 -11.93 14.11 -3.24
C SER A 91 -10.96 13.74 -4.36
N GLY A 92 -10.74 14.67 -5.27
CA GLY A 92 -9.85 14.48 -6.40
C GLY A 92 -9.65 15.81 -7.12
N TYR A 93 -9.18 15.75 -8.35
CA TYR A 93 -9.12 16.93 -9.20
C TYR A 93 -9.75 16.68 -10.56
N SER A 94 -10.19 17.75 -11.17
CA SER A 94 -10.58 17.76 -12.57
C SER A 94 -9.63 18.66 -13.34
N PHE A 95 -9.29 18.25 -14.55
CA PHE A 95 -8.41 19.01 -15.44
C PHE A 95 -9.12 19.26 -16.77
N ASP A 96 -9.15 20.53 -17.16
CA ASP A 96 -9.61 20.99 -18.45
C ASP A 96 -8.51 21.91 -19.03
N THR A 97 -8.54 23.19 -18.69
CA THR A 97 -7.45 24.16 -18.96
C THR A 97 -6.64 24.44 -17.70
N THR A 98 -7.25 24.26 -16.53
CA THR A 98 -6.64 24.40 -15.21
C THR A 98 -7.01 23.20 -14.35
N MET A 99 -6.16 22.90 -13.36
CA MET A 99 -6.45 21.86 -12.38
C MET A 99 -7.31 22.43 -11.25
N LEU A 100 -8.48 21.85 -11.04
CA LEU A 100 -9.45 22.24 -10.02
C LEU A 100 -9.56 21.13 -8.96
N ALA A 101 -9.55 21.48 -7.69
CA ALA A 101 -9.93 20.53 -6.66
C ALA A 101 -11.40 20.14 -6.83
N MET A 102 -11.74 18.89 -6.59
CA MET A 102 -13.06 18.33 -6.84
C MET A 102 -13.58 17.57 -5.61
N LEU A 103 -14.84 17.79 -5.28
CA LEU A 103 -15.64 16.93 -4.42
C LEU A 103 -16.71 16.25 -5.28
N LEU A 104 -16.71 14.92 -5.25
CA LEU A 104 -17.72 14.09 -5.88
C LEU A 104 -18.48 13.34 -4.81
N VAL A 105 -19.82 13.50 -4.79
CA VAL A 105 -20.71 12.76 -3.90
C VAL A 105 -21.65 11.90 -4.74
N PHE A 106 -21.76 10.63 -4.37
CA PHE A 106 -22.60 9.64 -5.03
C PHE A 106 -23.32 8.75 -4.00
N ASP A 107 -24.37 8.08 -4.43
CA ASP A 107 -25.11 7.14 -3.60
C ASP A 107 -24.50 5.74 -3.63
N GLN A 108 -25.05 4.84 -2.82
CA GLN A 108 -24.62 3.43 -2.77
C GLN A 108 -24.74 2.67 -4.09
N ASN A 109 -25.50 3.18 -5.07
CA ASN A 109 -25.61 2.61 -6.40
C ASN A 109 -24.60 3.21 -7.37
N GLY A 110 -23.78 4.17 -6.92
CA GLY A 110 -22.79 4.89 -7.72
C GLY A 110 -23.40 5.98 -8.61
N ASP A 111 -24.64 6.40 -8.33
CA ASP A 111 -25.26 7.52 -9.04
C ASP A 111 -24.81 8.84 -8.42
N THR A 112 -24.33 9.76 -9.28
CA THR A 112 -23.81 11.04 -8.82
C THR A 112 -24.91 11.88 -8.17
N VAL A 113 -24.73 12.26 -6.91
CA VAL A 113 -25.63 13.18 -6.19
C VAL A 113 -25.25 14.62 -6.53
N PHE A 114 -23.97 14.98 -6.42
CA PHE A 114 -23.44 16.23 -6.91
C PHE A 114 -21.91 16.17 -7.13
N THR A 115 -21.42 17.09 -7.97
CA THR A 115 -19.99 17.36 -8.14
C THR A 115 -19.73 18.84 -7.93
N LYS A 116 -18.72 19.18 -7.13
CA LYS A 116 -18.25 20.56 -6.92
C LYS A 116 -16.79 20.68 -7.27
N LYS A 117 -16.41 21.84 -7.81
CA LYS A 117 -15.05 22.15 -8.22
C LYS A 117 -14.60 23.46 -7.63
N TYR A 118 -13.33 23.54 -7.21
CA TYR A 118 -12.78 24.67 -6.48
C TYR A 118 -11.47 25.13 -7.13
N LEU A 119 -11.37 26.44 -7.37
CA LEU A 119 -10.14 27.09 -7.82
C LEU A 119 -9.20 27.33 -6.63
N SER A 120 -7.91 27.43 -6.94
CA SER A 120 -6.97 28.01 -6.00
C SER A 120 -7.29 29.50 -5.81
N TYR A 121 -7.47 29.91 -4.57
CA TYR A 121 -7.75 31.31 -4.25
C TYR A 121 -6.53 32.23 -4.33
N PHE A 122 -5.34 31.63 -4.15
CA PHE A 122 -4.08 32.38 -4.03
C PHE A 122 -3.38 32.64 -5.36
N HIS A 123 -3.66 31.80 -6.37
CA HIS A 123 -3.10 31.92 -7.72
C HIS A 123 -4.14 31.40 -8.74
N PRO A 124 -5.27 32.10 -8.93
CA PRO A 124 -6.41 31.54 -9.67
C PRO A 124 -6.11 31.28 -11.15
N GLU A 125 -5.10 31.95 -11.73
CA GLU A 125 -4.78 31.83 -13.17
C GLU A 125 -3.66 30.82 -13.46
N GLU A 126 -2.88 30.40 -12.44
CA GLU A 126 -1.65 29.65 -12.65
C GLU A 126 -1.47 28.43 -11.71
N ALA A 127 -2.29 28.30 -10.67
CA ALA A 127 -2.04 27.29 -9.66
C ALA A 127 -2.75 25.97 -9.94
N PHE A 128 -1.99 24.88 -9.85
CA PHE A 128 -2.53 23.54 -9.75
C PHE A 128 -2.93 23.28 -8.29
N ILE A 129 -4.19 22.95 -8.05
CA ILE A 129 -4.70 22.56 -6.73
C ILE A 129 -5.10 21.09 -6.74
N SER A 130 -4.45 20.29 -5.91
CA SER A 130 -4.67 18.86 -5.80
C SER A 130 -5.05 18.49 -4.37
N PRO A 131 -6.28 18.01 -4.10
CA PRO A 131 -6.64 17.46 -2.80
C PRO A 131 -5.86 16.17 -2.54
N TYR A 132 -5.39 16.01 -1.30
CA TYR A 132 -4.69 14.83 -0.83
C TYR A 132 -5.52 13.99 0.12
N ASP A 133 -6.33 14.65 0.92
CA ASP A 133 -7.24 13.99 1.84
C ASP A 133 -8.40 14.94 2.20
N PHE A 134 -9.49 14.40 2.74
CA PHE A 134 -10.59 15.19 3.28
C PHE A 134 -11.23 14.49 4.47
N VAL A 135 -11.93 15.27 5.27
CA VAL A 135 -12.77 14.75 6.36
C VAL A 135 -14.14 15.42 6.37
N ARG A 136 -15.15 14.70 6.81
CA ARG A 136 -16.45 15.25 7.13
C ARG A 136 -16.49 15.66 8.60
N ALA A 137 -16.79 16.93 8.86
CA ALA A 137 -16.97 17.48 10.21
C ALA A 137 -18.31 17.04 10.83
N ASP A 138 -18.47 17.22 12.15
CA ASP A 138 -19.70 16.85 12.87
C ASP A 138 -20.93 17.65 12.41
N ASN A 139 -20.72 18.88 11.96
CA ASN A 139 -21.75 19.74 11.37
C ASN A 139 -22.02 19.43 9.89
N SER A 140 -21.47 18.31 9.38
CA SER A 140 -21.55 17.87 7.99
C SER A 140 -20.79 18.71 6.97
N ASP A 141 -19.98 19.66 7.39
CA ASP A 141 -19.04 20.37 6.53
C ASP A 141 -17.95 19.42 6.01
N TYR A 142 -17.31 19.78 4.89
CA TYR A 142 -16.14 19.07 4.38
C TYR A 142 -14.90 19.93 4.49
N LEU A 143 -13.83 19.37 5.02
CA LEU A 143 -12.50 19.98 4.99
C LEU A 143 -11.60 19.15 4.07
N PHE A 144 -10.87 19.84 3.19
CA PHE A 144 -9.92 19.25 2.26
C PHE A 144 -8.53 19.80 2.54
N VAL A 145 -7.56 18.94 2.71
CA VAL A 145 -6.16 19.35 2.64
C VAL A 145 -5.69 19.24 1.20
N THR A 146 -5.11 20.30 0.67
CA THR A 146 -4.71 20.40 -0.73
C THR A 146 -3.27 20.85 -0.88
N TRP A 147 -2.67 20.43 -1.96
CA TRP A 147 -1.36 20.88 -2.41
C TRP A 147 -1.54 21.88 -3.56
N VAL A 148 -1.00 23.06 -3.37
CA VAL A 148 -1.06 24.14 -4.37
C VAL A 148 0.34 24.35 -4.94
N ARG A 149 0.48 24.26 -6.27
CA ARG A 149 1.74 24.51 -6.98
C ARG A 149 1.58 25.64 -7.95
N ASN A 150 2.57 26.53 -7.98
CA ASN A 150 2.69 27.51 -9.03
C ASN A 150 3.34 26.85 -10.26
N PRO A 151 2.70 26.81 -11.46
CA PRO A 151 3.25 26.20 -12.66
C PRO A 151 4.53 26.86 -13.18
N SER A 152 4.76 28.15 -12.85
CA SER A 152 5.92 28.91 -13.31
C SER A 152 7.17 28.73 -12.47
N GLY A 153 7.11 28.03 -11.31
CA GLY A 153 8.24 27.86 -10.40
C GLY A 153 8.21 26.53 -9.65
N VAL A 154 9.29 25.78 -9.75
CA VAL A 154 9.47 24.48 -9.05
C VAL A 154 9.60 24.65 -7.53
N SER A 155 9.72 25.89 -7.05
CA SER A 155 10.16 26.21 -5.69
C SER A 155 9.05 26.57 -4.70
N ASN A 156 7.83 26.86 -5.16
CA ASN A 156 6.77 27.34 -4.27
C ASN A 156 5.57 26.39 -4.33
N ALA A 157 5.59 25.41 -3.43
CA ALA A 157 4.47 24.50 -3.26
C ALA A 157 3.99 24.59 -1.81
N GLU A 158 2.70 24.82 -1.62
CA GLU A 158 2.11 25.13 -0.33
C GLU A 158 0.98 24.18 0.02
N ILE A 159 0.77 24.00 1.31
CA ILE A 159 -0.44 23.37 1.81
C ILE A 159 -1.54 24.43 1.86
N SER A 160 -2.74 24.09 1.39
CA SER A 160 -3.92 24.87 1.71
C SER A 160 -5.06 23.98 2.18
N ILE A 161 -5.99 24.56 2.93
CA ILE A 161 -7.17 23.87 3.43
C ILE A 161 -8.40 24.63 2.98
N LEU A 162 -9.31 23.89 2.33
CA LEU A 162 -10.64 24.37 1.99
C LEU A 162 -11.65 23.80 2.95
N CYS A 163 -12.60 24.64 3.40
CA CYS A 163 -13.77 24.21 4.14
C CYS A 163 -15.02 24.57 3.34
N THR A 164 -15.92 23.61 3.20
CA THR A 164 -17.21 23.79 2.52
C THR A 164 -18.34 23.39 3.44
N ASP A 165 -19.56 23.83 3.13
CA ASP A 165 -20.77 23.30 3.76
C ASP A 165 -21.09 21.88 3.25
N SER A 166 -22.15 21.27 3.78
CA SER A 166 -22.62 19.93 3.41
C SER A 166 -23.09 19.79 1.95
N LEU A 167 -23.32 20.90 1.25
CA LEU A 167 -23.68 20.95 -0.17
C LEU A 167 -22.48 21.30 -1.05
N GLY A 168 -21.28 21.39 -0.47
CA GLY A 168 -20.04 21.72 -1.15
C GLY A 168 -19.90 23.22 -1.47
N THR A 169 -20.62 24.14 -0.79
CA THR A 169 -20.39 25.58 -0.97
C THR A 169 -19.19 26.01 -0.14
N LEU A 170 -18.23 26.68 -0.76
CA LEU A 170 -17.00 27.13 -0.09
C LEU A 170 -17.32 28.12 1.05
N LYS A 171 -16.85 27.81 2.25
CA LYS A 171 -16.97 28.67 3.44
C LYS A 171 -15.70 29.49 3.68
N TRP A 172 -14.56 28.82 3.63
CA TRP A 172 -13.26 29.48 3.74
C TRP A 172 -12.14 28.64 3.07
N HIS A 173 -11.04 29.33 2.73
CA HIS A 173 -9.84 28.73 2.14
C HIS A 173 -8.62 29.44 2.75
N LYS A 174 -7.69 28.69 3.34
CA LYS A 174 -6.52 29.22 4.03
C LYS A 174 -5.25 28.50 3.62
N PRO A 175 -4.13 29.25 3.38
CA PRO A 175 -2.81 28.66 3.19
C PRO A 175 -2.15 28.32 4.53
N TYR A 176 -1.24 27.33 4.50
CA TYR A 176 -0.38 26.93 5.61
C TYR A 176 1.02 26.66 5.07
N GLY A 177 2.04 27.15 5.78
CA GLY A 177 3.42 26.99 5.37
C GLY A 177 4.15 28.32 5.24
N ASN A 178 5.36 28.27 4.72
CA ASN A 178 6.23 29.45 4.60
C ASN A 178 6.84 29.61 3.19
N HIS A 179 6.13 29.18 2.15
CA HIS A 179 6.49 29.31 0.74
C HIS A 179 7.76 28.55 0.28
N LEU A 180 8.23 27.56 1.06
CA LEU A 180 9.27 26.64 0.60
C LEU A 180 8.66 25.46 -0.14
N TYR A 181 8.76 24.27 0.38
CA TYR A 181 8.10 23.09 -0.16
C TYR A 181 7.40 22.37 0.97
N GLU A 182 6.10 22.55 1.07
CA GLU A 182 5.24 21.79 1.96
C GLU A 182 4.24 20.99 1.13
N LYS A 183 4.10 19.69 1.46
CA LYS A 183 3.19 18.79 0.77
C LYS A 183 2.39 17.99 1.78
N PRO A 184 1.04 18.07 1.76
CA PRO A 184 0.21 17.31 2.68
C PRO A 184 0.11 15.85 2.23
N TYR A 185 -0.30 14.97 3.16
CA TYR A 185 -0.57 13.58 2.89
C TYR A 185 -1.87 13.10 3.52
N THR A 186 -2.18 13.52 4.75
CA THR A 186 -3.35 13.04 5.48
C THR A 186 -3.99 14.15 6.30
N LEU A 187 -5.29 14.01 6.54
CA LEU A 187 -6.12 14.90 7.34
C LEU A 187 -7.00 14.08 8.26
N LEU A 188 -6.94 14.34 9.55
CA LEU A 188 -7.71 13.65 10.58
C LEU A 188 -8.55 14.67 11.37
N LYS A 189 -9.70 14.22 11.88
CA LYS A 189 -10.47 14.95 12.88
C LYS A 189 -10.25 14.32 14.25
N ASP A 190 -10.05 15.14 15.29
CA ASP A 190 -10.02 14.68 16.67
C ASP A 190 -11.42 14.76 17.33
N ASP A 191 -11.54 14.19 18.54
CA ASP A 191 -12.80 14.16 19.29
C ASP A 191 -13.26 15.54 19.77
N SER A 192 -12.37 16.53 19.74
CA SER A 192 -12.68 17.93 20.10
C SER A 192 -13.15 18.76 18.90
N GLY A 193 -13.27 18.16 17.71
CA GLY A 193 -13.65 18.85 16.48
C GLY A 193 -12.55 19.70 15.86
N ASN A 194 -11.29 19.46 16.24
CA ASN A 194 -10.11 20.04 15.59
C ASN A 194 -9.54 19.07 14.55
N TYR A 195 -8.60 19.54 13.75
CA TYR A 195 -8.06 18.80 12.64
C TYR A 195 -6.53 18.68 12.73
N ILE A 196 -5.99 17.50 12.44
CA ILE A 196 -4.56 17.19 12.42
C ILE A 196 -4.16 16.88 10.99
N ILE A 197 -3.11 17.52 10.51
CA ILE A 197 -2.60 17.37 9.16
C ILE A 197 -1.19 16.77 9.23
N GLY A 198 -1.01 15.67 8.51
CA GLY A 198 0.30 15.06 8.26
C GLY A 198 0.86 15.53 6.92
N ALA A 199 2.12 15.95 6.90
CA ALA A 199 2.77 16.55 5.75
C ALA A 199 4.27 16.30 5.73
N VAL A 200 4.92 16.67 4.63
CA VAL A 200 6.36 16.89 4.55
C VAL A 200 6.65 18.37 4.44
N LYS A 201 7.70 18.80 5.13
CA LYS A 201 8.33 20.12 4.95
C LYS A 201 9.77 19.93 4.51
N ARG A 202 10.17 20.66 3.47
CA ARG A 202 11.53 20.66 2.96
C ARG A 202 12.13 22.05 3.11
N ASN A 203 13.39 22.12 3.50
CA ASN A 203 14.08 23.39 3.69
C ASN A 203 14.80 23.90 2.43
N THR A 204 14.82 23.13 1.35
CA THR A 204 15.43 23.52 0.08
C THR A 204 14.56 23.13 -1.12
N ASN A 205 14.74 23.86 -2.21
CA ASN A 205 14.11 23.58 -3.49
C ASN A 205 14.65 22.28 -4.08
N PHE A 206 13.88 21.60 -4.93
CA PHE A 206 14.21 20.35 -5.64
C PHE A 206 15.58 20.34 -6.36
N VAL A 207 16.20 21.50 -6.52
CA VAL A 207 17.44 21.71 -7.29
C VAL A 207 18.69 21.57 -6.42
N ASP A 208 18.55 21.66 -5.10
CA ASP A 208 19.70 21.59 -4.18
C ASP A 208 19.96 20.14 -3.74
N GLN A 209 21.21 19.69 -3.91
CA GLN A 209 21.64 18.33 -3.55
C GLN A 209 21.59 18.02 -2.05
N ASN A 210 21.32 19.02 -1.21
CA ASN A 210 21.16 18.90 0.25
C ASN A 210 19.67 18.78 0.63
N TYR A 211 19.00 17.78 0.11
CA TYR A 211 17.60 17.50 0.35
C TYR A 211 17.38 17.06 1.81
N THR A 212 16.73 17.89 2.60
CA THR A 212 16.27 17.54 3.95
C THR A 212 14.75 17.63 3.99
N GLY A 213 14.08 16.49 4.10
CA GLY A 213 12.66 16.41 4.39
C GLY A 213 12.45 16.14 5.88
N GLN A 214 11.44 16.76 6.45
CA GLN A 214 11.00 16.54 7.83
C GLN A 214 9.52 16.14 7.84
N ASN A 215 9.13 15.26 8.75
CA ASN A 215 7.72 15.08 9.04
C ASN A 215 7.18 16.35 9.65
N TYR A 216 6.20 16.94 9.00
CA TYR A 216 5.50 18.12 9.44
C TYR A 216 4.09 17.73 9.84
N ILE A 217 3.74 17.94 11.11
CA ILE A 217 2.40 17.65 11.65
C ILE A 217 1.91 18.93 12.31
N PHE A 218 0.71 19.36 11.97
CA PHE A 218 0.12 20.54 12.62
C PHE A 218 -1.36 20.34 12.88
N LYS A 219 -1.86 21.02 13.90
CA LYS A 219 -3.24 20.97 14.34
C LYS A 219 -3.88 22.34 14.17
N ILE A 220 -5.11 22.35 13.66
CA ILE A 220 -5.91 23.56 13.49
C ILE A 220 -7.26 23.38 14.20
N ASP A 221 -7.88 24.50 14.58
CA ASP A 221 -9.26 24.52 15.07
C ASP A 221 -10.28 24.46 13.90
N SER A 222 -11.56 24.41 14.22
CA SER A 222 -12.66 24.37 13.24
C SER A 222 -12.76 25.63 12.37
N LEU A 223 -12.11 26.72 12.75
CA LEU A 223 -12.03 27.97 11.98
C LEU A 223 -10.75 28.04 11.13
N GLY A 224 -9.89 27.02 11.20
CA GLY A 224 -8.63 26.95 10.49
C GLY A 224 -7.52 27.78 11.13
N ASN A 225 -7.52 28.05 12.42
CA ASN A 225 -6.41 28.67 13.11
C ASN A 225 -5.46 27.59 13.63
N GLU A 226 -4.15 27.77 13.42
CA GLU A 226 -3.16 26.84 13.93
C GLU A 226 -3.14 26.83 15.46
N ILE A 227 -3.23 25.64 16.05
CA ILE A 227 -3.16 25.43 17.50
C ILE A 227 -1.72 25.08 17.89
N TRP A 228 -1.09 24.17 17.15
CA TRP A 228 0.30 23.78 17.31
C TRP A 228 0.86 23.15 16.04
N SER A 229 2.18 23.13 15.92
CA SER A 229 2.88 22.36 14.90
C SER A 229 4.06 21.58 15.48
N TYR A 230 4.48 20.52 14.76
CA TYR A 230 5.60 19.65 15.07
C TYR A 230 6.43 19.41 13.81
N LEU A 231 7.73 19.45 13.96
CA LEU A 231 8.70 19.05 12.94
C LEU A 231 9.59 17.95 13.53
N SER A 232 9.79 16.87 12.78
CA SER A 232 10.77 15.86 13.15
C SER A 232 12.19 16.46 13.16
N PRO A 233 13.14 15.87 13.92
CA PRO A 233 14.53 16.32 13.90
C PRO A 233 15.11 16.38 12.49
N ILE A 234 15.96 17.36 12.20
CA ILE A 234 16.52 17.62 10.87
C ILE A 234 17.62 16.63 10.48
N ASP A 235 18.19 15.95 11.46
CA ASP A 235 19.23 14.92 11.31
C ASP A 235 18.68 13.58 10.77
N GLN A 236 17.36 13.46 10.67
CA GLN A 236 16.68 12.30 10.09
C GLN A 236 15.99 12.72 8.81
N LEU A 237 16.45 12.18 7.68
CA LEU A 237 15.82 12.40 6.39
C LEU A 237 14.48 11.67 6.36
N MET A 238 13.37 12.43 6.36
CA MET A 238 12.01 11.90 6.38
C MET A 238 11.21 12.40 5.17
N ASP A 239 10.33 11.58 4.60
CA ASP A 239 9.48 11.99 3.47
C ASP A 239 8.06 12.37 3.90
N GLY A 240 7.91 12.86 5.10
CA GLY A 240 6.66 13.38 5.65
C GLY A 240 5.82 12.35 6.39
N ALA A 241 4.93 12.85 7.22
CA ALA A 241 3.90 12.06 7.91
C ALA A 241 2.85 11.64 6.86
N ARG A 242 3.02 10.43 6.32
CA ARG A 242 2.21 9.90 5.22
C ARG A 242 0.79 9.59 5.65
N ASP A 243 0.67 8.98 6.82
CA ASP A 243 -0.61 8.71 7.44
C ASP A 243 -0.46 8.65 8.96
N ILE A 244 -1.54 8.92 9.68
CA ILE A 244 -1.55 9.05 11.14
C ILE A 244 -2.75 8.31 11.70
N VAL A 245 -2.54 7.49 12.74
CA VAL A 245 -3.59 7.01 13.65
C VAL A 245 -3.56 7.86 14.90
N LEU A 246 -4.69 8.45 15.25
CA LEU A 246 -4.87 9.19 16.49
C LEU A 246 -5.43 8.26 17.56
N GLU A 247 -4.79 8.20 18.72
CA GLU A 247 -5.22 7.42 19.88
C GLU A 247 -6.10 8.26 20.80
N GLU A 248 -6.92 7.61 21.62
CA GLU A 248 -7.82 8.25 22.59
C GLU A 248 -7.08 9.12 23.62
N ASP A 249 -5.83 8.79 23.95
CA ASP A 249 -4.98 9.56 24.86
C ASP A 249 -4.31 10.78 24.18
N GLY A 250 -4.61 11.02 22.91
CA GLY A 250 -4.00 12.07 22.09
C GLY A 250 -2.62 11.72 21.55
N SER A 251 -2.14 10.49 21.76
CA SER A 251 -0.92 9.98 21.09
C SER A 251 -1.18 9.78 19.61
N MET A 252 -0.13 9.85 18.81
CA MET A 252 -0.19 9.66 17.36
C MET A 252 0.76 8.56 16.93
N ILE A 253 0.30 7.67 16.06
CA ILE A 253 1.11 6.67 15.38
C ILE A 253 1.27 7.10 13.94
N ILE A 254 2.48 7.29 13.51
CA ILE A 254 2.80 7.89 12.21
C ILE A 254 3.49 6.86 11.31
N ALA A 255 2.95 6.68 10.10
CA ALA A 255 3.61 5.97 9.02
C ALA A 255 4.39 6.94 8.14
N THR A 256 5.63 6.59 7.83
CA THR A 256 6.55 7.41 7.04
C THR A 256 7.63 6.54 6.38
N GLN A 257 8.66 7.17 5.87
CA GLN A 257 9.87 6.52 5.39
C GLN A 257 11.09 7.37 5.77
N THR A 258 12.23 6.70 5.96
CA THR A 258 13.50 7.37 6.24
C THR A 258 14.49 7.16 5.11
N GLY A 259 15.26 8.20 4.78
CA GLY A 259 16.33 8.14 3.80
C GLY A 259 17.70 7.94 4.42
N VAL A 260 18.69 7.60 3.59
CA VAL A 260 20.10 7.54 3.93
C VAL A 260 20.83 8.65 3.17
N GLU A 261 21.51 9.53 3.88
CA GLU A 261 22.21 10.71 3.31
C GLU A 261 23.27 10.37 2.26
N THR A 262 23.82 9.16 2.28
CA THR A 262 25.01 8.79 1.51
C THR A 262 24.74 8.16 0.14
N TYR A 263 23.47 7.92 -0.22
CA TYR A 263 23.16 7.30 -1.49
C TYR A 263 22.26 8.17 -2.36
N VAL A 264 22.89 8.91 -3.25
CA VAL A 264 22.20 9.53 -4.39
C VAL A 264 22.45 8.62 -5.58
N ASN A 265 21.41 8.14 -6.25
CA ASN A 265 21.59 7.42 -7.51
C ASN A 265 22.26 8.36 -8.51
N PRO A 266 23.49 8.07 -8.98
CA PRO A 266 24.25 8.98 -9.82
C PRO A 266 23.58 9.26 -11.17
N ASN A 267 22.64 8.42 -11.59
CA ASN A 267 21.95 8.56 -12.87
C ASN A 267 20.63 9.37 -12.76
N THR A 268 19.99 9.40 -11.61
CA THR A 268 18.68 10.01 -11.43
C THR A 268 18.63 11.07 -10.35
N ASN A 269 19.68 11.24 -9.54
CA ASN A 269 19.69 12.05 -8.32
C ASN A 269 18.58 11.68 -7.32
N ALA A 270 18.03 10.47 -7.44
CA ALA A 270 16.99 10.00 -6.54
C ALA A 270 17.58 9.59 -5.19
N LEU A 271 16.90 9.99 -4.12
CA LEU A 271 17.24 9.58 -2.77
C LEU A 271 16.89 8.11 -2.55
N LYS A 272 17.69 7.45 -1.74
CA LYS A 272 17.41 6.09 -1.26
C LYS A 272 16.55 6.17 0.01
N TRP A 273 15.40 5.55 -0.03
CA TRP A 273 14.53 5.36 1.14
C TRP A 273 14.83 4.01 1.80
N ASP A 274 15.65 4.05 2.85
CA ASP A 274 16.23 2.87 3.49
C ASP A 274 15.21 2.02 4.25
N LYS A 275 14.22 2.67 4.90
CA LYS A 275 13.23 1.99 5.74
C LYS A 275 11.85 2.60 5.59
N GLY A 276 10.81 1.74 5.56
CA GLY A 276 9.49 2.12 6.03
C GLY A 276 9.53 2.26 7.55
N LEU A 277 8.99 3.32 8.10
CA LEU A 277 9.06 3.64 9.53
C LEU A 277 7.66 3.84 10.11
N ILE A 278 7.41 3.22 11.26
CA ILE A 278 6.28 3.55 12.12
C ILE A 278 6.85 4.07 13.43
N TYR A 279 6.33 5.19 13.93
CA TYR A 279 6.74 5.71 15.22
C TYR A 279 5.56 6.33 15.99
N LYS A 280 5.68 6.33 17.33
CA LYS A 280 4.69 6.92 18.23
C LYS A 280 5.18 8.22 18.80
N LEU A 281 4.33 9.25 18.74
CA LEU A 281 4.43 10.47 19.53
C LEU A 281 3.37 10.45 20.63
N ASN A 282 3.72 10.84 21.86
CA ASN A 282 2.74 11.08 22.90
C ASN A 282 1.96 12.38 22.64
N ALA A 283 0.94 12.67 23.46
CA ALA A 283 0.13 13.89 23.37
C ALA A 283 0.95 15.19 23.43
N ASN A 284 2.15 15.16 24.01
CA ASN A 284 3.08 16.29 24.06
C ASN A 284 4.06 16.31 22.85
N ARG A 285 3.84 15.44 21.84
CA ARG A 285 4.64 15.32 20.63
C ARG A 285 6.09 14.88 20.88
N GLN A 286 6.32 14.14 21.97
CA GLN A 286 7.59 13.50 22.25
C GLN A 286 7.58 12.07 21.71
N LYS A 287 8.67 11.66 21.06
CA LYS A 287 8.80 10.30 20.53
C LYS A 287 8.87 9.28 21.67
N VAL A 288 7.99 8.28 21.62
CA VAL A 288 7.91 7.19 22.60
C VAL A 288 8.68 5.97 22.11
N TRP A 289 8.40 5.56 20.87
CA TRP A 289 9.08 4.44 20.20
C TRP A 289 9.09 4.64 18.68
N GLU A 290 9.94 3.89 18.02
CA GLU A 290 9.96 3.76 16.55
C GLU A 290 10.34 2.33 16.17
N VAL A 291 9.79 1.86 15.06
CA VAL A 291 10.13 0.58 14.44
C VAL A 291 10.30 0.76 12.95
N GLY A 292 11.45 0.30 12.44
CA GLY A 292 11.79 0.37 11.03
C GLY A 292 11.66 -0.99 10.36
N PHE A 293 11.10 -1.00 9.17
CA PHE A 293 10.93 -2.18 8.33
C PHE A 293 11.82 -2.05 7.10
N ARG A 294 12.59 -3.07 6.82
CA ARG A 294 13.40 -3.22 5.61
C ARG A 294 13.82 -4.67 5.45
N ASP A 295 14.21 -5.06 4.25
CA ASP A 295 14.96 -6.29 4.04
C ASP A 295 16.44 -6.03 4.39
N PRO A 296 17.00 -6.67 5.43
CA PRO A 296 18.39 -6.45 5.85
C PRO A 296 19.41 -7.04 4.88
N THR A 297 19.00 -7.97 4.02
CA THR A 297 19.90 -8.74 3.14
C THR A 297 20.10 -8.12 1.77
N ARG A 298 19.26 -7.13 1.39
CA ARG A 298 19.25 -6.58 0.05
C ARG A 298 19.34 -5.05 0.04
N PRO A 299 20.08 -4.47 -0.93
CA PRO A 299 20.12 -3.02 -1.09
C PRO A 299 18.80 -2.51 -1.69
N ASN A 300 17.88 -2.12 -0.84
CA ASN A 300 16.62 -1.52 -1.24
C ASN A 300 16.79 -0.03 -1.52
N ILE A 301 16.13 0.48 -2.55
CA ILE A 301 16.13 1.91 -2.90
C ILE A 301 14.81 2.59 -2.58
N LEU A 302 13.75 1.83 -2.36
CA LEU A 302 12.44 2.35 -2.01
C LEU A 302 11.80 1.45 -0.96
N ASN A 303 11.54 1.99 0.23
CA ASN A 303 10.73 1.37 1.28
C ASN A 303 9.79 2.44 1.78
N LYS A 304 8.50 2.29 1.52
CA LYS A 304 7.53 3.35 1.73
C LYS A 304 6.24 2.80 2.32
N LEU A 305 5.73 3.45 3.35
CA LEU A 305 4.42 3.18 3.92
C LEU A 305 3.46 4.31 3.54
N ASN A 306 2.33 3.97 2.93
CA ASN A 306 1.36 4.93 2.40
C ASN A 306 0.19 5.15 3.35
N LYS A 307 -0.30 4.09 4.00
CA LYS A 307 -1.45 4.12 4.91
C LYS A 307 -1.18 3.25 6.13
N ILE A 308 -1.75 3.63 7.27
CA ILE A 308 -1.70 2.90 8.54
C ILE A 308 -3.08 2.86 9.18
N ILE A 309 -3.41 1.73 9.80
CA ILE A 309 -4.64 1.54 10.58
C ILE A 309 -4.30 0.96 11.96
N ARG A 310 -5.14 1.27 12.95
CA ARG A 310 -5.20 0.51 14.21
C ARG A 310 -6.04 -0.73 13.97
N VAL A 311 -5.59 -1.87 14.45
CA VAL A 311 -6.36 -3.12 14.40
C VAL A 311 -7.40 -3.10 15.50
N SER A 312 -8.64 -3.48 15.18
CA SER A 312 -9.80 -3.35 16.07
C SER A 312 -9.71 -4.19 17.34
N ASP A 313 -8.97 -5.31 17.29
CA ASP A 313 -8.71 -6.18 18.45
C ASP A 313 -7.65 -5.63 19.41
N GLY A 314 -7.06 -4.46 19.11
CA GLY A 314 -6.01 -3.83 19.89
C GLY A 314 -4.62 -4.47 19.75
N SER A 315 -4.43 -5.43 18.84
CA SER A 315 -3.16 -6.16 18.66
C SER A 315 -2.05 -5.31 18.02
N GLY A 316 -2.33 -4.05 17.67
CA GLY A 316 -1.35 -3.11 17.14
C GLY A 316 -1.79 -2.36 15.90
N TYR A 317 -0.82 -2.09 15.03
CA TYR A 317 -0.99 -1.23 13.86
C TYR A 317 -0.52 -1.96 12.60
N VAL A 318 -1.33 -1.87 11.54
CA VAL A 318 -0.98 -2.42 10.23
C VAL A 318 -0.80 -1.28 9.24
N ALA A 319 0.32 -1.30 8.52
CA ALA A 319 0.61 -0.31 7.49
C ALA A 319 0.86 -0.99 6.15
N ALA A 320 0.37 -0.36 5.08
CA ALA A 320 0.56 -0.79 3.70
C ALA A 320 1.37 0.22 2.89
N GLY A 321 2.11 -0.28 1.93
CA GLY A 321 2.92 0.52 1.03
C GLY A 321 3.61 -0.31 -0.04
N GLU A 322 4.84 0.06 -0.37
CA GLU A 322 5.68 -0.65 -1.32
C GLU A 322 7.13 -0.70 -0.88
N TYR A 323 7.83 -1.77 -1.26
CA TYR A 323 9.28 -1.82 -1.18
C TYR A 323 9.88 -2.36 -2.49
N SER A 324 11.13 -1.98 -2.78
CA SER A 324 11.82 -2.43 -3.98
C SER A 324 13.00 -3.32 -3.67
N ILE A 325 13.22 -4.29 -4.55
CA ILE A 325 14.47 -5.03 -4.66
C ILE A 325 15.17 -4.53 -5.91
N THR A 326 16.42 -4.07 -5.76
CA THR A 326 17.23 -3.60 -6.87
C THR A 326 18.27 -4.67 -7.21
N TYR A 327 18.35 -5.04 -8.47
CA TYR A 327 19.32 -5.99 -8.98
C TYR A 327 20.63 -5.30 -9.43
N PRO A 328 21.75 -6.04 -9.60
CA PRO A 328 23.03 -5.47 -10.01
C PRO A 328 23.03 -4.75 -11.36
N ASP A 329 22.09 -5.08 -12.24
CA ASP A 329 21.89 -4.43 -13.55
C ASP A 329 21.04 -3.15 -13.48
N PHE A 330 20.67 -2.73 -12.26
CA PHE A 330 19.79 -1.60 -11.95
C PHE A 330 18.31 -1.80 -12.31
N SER A 331 17.89 -2.98 -12.74
CA SER A 331 16.48 -3.33 -12.74
C SER A 331 15.92 -3.39 -11.30
N ALA A 332 14.65 -3.18 -11.14
CA ALA A 332 14.03 -3.17 -9.80
C ALA A 332 12.62 -3.75 -9.84
N ASN A 333 12.37 -4.75 -9.01
CA ASN A 333 11.02 -5.17 -8.69
C ASN A 333 10.46 -4.33 -7.56
N LEU A 334 9.21 -3.92 -7.70
CA LEU A 334 8.44 -3.25 -6.67
C LEU A 334 7.32 -4.17 -6.18
N PHE A 335 7.31 -4.42 -4.89
CA PHE A 335 6.33 -5.29 -4.23
C PHE A 335 5.36 -4.47 -3.41
N GLY A 336 4.07 -4.86 -3.42
CA GLY A 336 3.16 -4.44 -2.40
C GLY A 336 3.65 -4.91 -1.03
N TRP A 337 3.52 -4.06 -0.03
CA TRP A 337 4.09 -4.29 1.29
C TRP A 337 3.07 -4.09 2.38
N LEU A 338 2.97 -5.07 3.28
CA LEU A 338 2.13 -5.01 4.46
C LEU A 338 2.98 -5.33 5.68
N VAL A 339 2.93 -4.47 6.70
CA VAL A 339 3.71 -4.62 7.93
C VAL A 339 2.83 -4.44 9.15
N LYS A 340 3.14 -5.12 10.24
CA LYS A 340 2.45 -4.97 11.52
C LYS A 340 3.43 -4.67 12.64
N ALA A 341 3.08 -3.67 13.46
CA ALA A 341 3.76 -3.33 14.70
C ALA A 341 2.85 -3.57 15.90
N SER A 342 3.42 -3.95 17.05
CA SER A 342 2.69 -4.03 18.32
C SER A 342 2.35 -2.63 18.86
N PRO A 343 1.45 -2.50 19.85
CA PRO A 343 1.18 -1.23 20.53
C PRO A 343 2.43 -0.65 21.22
N GLU A 344 3.39 -1.49 21.59
CA GLU A 344 4.66 -1.14 22.24
C GLU A 344 5.76 -0.78 21.26
N GLY A 345 5.56 -1.01 19.96
CA GLY A 345 6.51 -0.68 18.89
C GLY A 345 7.41 -1.84 18.47
N ASP A 346 7.07 -3.08 18.79
CA ASP A 346 7.79 -4.24 18.28
C ASP A 346 7.33 -4.58 16.86
N SER A 347 8.27 -5.00 16.00
CA SER A 347 7.94 -5.54 14.68
C SER A 347 7.32 -6.93 14.86
N LEU A 348 6.06 -7.11 14.46
CA LEU A 348 5.38 -8.40 14.58
C LEU A 348 5.54 -9.24 13.32
N TRP A 349 5.32 -8.64 12.14
CA TRP A 349 5.52 -9.30 10.86
C TRP A 349 5.60 -8.30 9.70
N SER A 350 6.16 -8.76 8.60
CA SER A 350 6.27 -8.07 7.32
C SER A 350 5.86 -9.05 6.21
N ARG A 351 5.05 -8.61 5.25
CA ARG A 351 4.55 -9.43 4.14
C ARG A 351 4.76 -8.74 2.81
N SER A 352 5.33 -9.48 1.92
CA SER A 352 5.55 -9.12 0.52
C SER A 352 4.37 -9.63 -0.31
N LEU A 353 3.78 -8.76 -1.10
CA LEU A 353 2.59 -9.07 -1.89
C LEU A 353 2.85 -8.74 -3.36
N ARG A 354 2.58 -9.69 -4.25
CA ARG A 354 2.71 -9.52 -5.69
C ARG A 354 1.56 -10.20 -6.43
N PHE A 355 1.32 -9.74 -7.61
CA PHE A 355 0.35 -10.30 -8.53
C PHE A 355 1.02 -10.99 -9.73
N PHE A 356 2.03 -10.32 -10.31
CA PHE A 356 2.85 -10.87 -11.38
C PHE A 356 4.06 -11.58 -10.79
N GLU A 357 4.35 -12.78 -11.28
CA GLU A 357 5.46 -13.63 -10.81
C GLU A 357 6.81 -13.25 -11.45
N GLU A 358 6.77 -12.62 -12.63
CA GLU A 358 7.95 -12.29 -13.43
C GLU A 358 8.71 -11.09 -12.86
N ASP A 359 9.99 -10.97 -13.23
CA ASP A 359 10.84 -9.84 -12.85
C ASP A 359 10.43 -8.55 -13.59
N ASP A 360 10.88 -7.40 -13.06
CA ASP A 360 10.59 -6.04 -13.54
C ASP A 360 9.10 -5.60 -13.46
N ASN A 361 8.33 -6.19 -12.55
CA ASN A 361 6.95 -5.79 -12.30
C ASN A 361 6.82 -4.82 -11.12
N LEU A 362 5.84 -3.93 -11.20
CA LEU A 362 5.61 -2.88 -10.21
C LEU A 362 4.26 -3.08 -9.51
N HIS A 363 4.28 -3.21 -8.19
CA HIS A 363 3.09 -3.39 -7.38
C HIS A 363 3.01 -2.30 -6.30
N TYR A 364 1.96 -1.51 -6.32
CA TYR A 364 1.73 -0.42 -5.38
C TYR A 364 0.49 -0.70 -4.55
N LEU A 365 0.56 -0.48 -3.23
CA LEU A 365 -0.58 -0.46 -2.35
C LEU A 365 -0.81 0.96 -1.82
N TYR A 366 -1.98 1.50 -2.11
CA TYR A 366 -2.33 2.88 -1.77
C TYR A 366 -3.19 2.99 -0.52
N ASN A 367 -3.98 1.96 -0.23
CA ASN A 367 -4.89 1.96 0.90
C ASN A 367 -4.95 0.57 1.55
N VAL A 368 -5.18 0.55 2.86
CA VAL A 368 -5.45 -0.64 3.65
C VAL A 368 -6.60 -0.37 4.61
N LYS A 369 -7.47 -1.34 4.77
CA LYS A 369 -8.56 -1.36 5.76
C LYS A 369 -8.64 -2.73 6.41
N GLU A 370 -9.12 -2.79 7.64
CA GLU A 370 -9.51 -4.02 8.28
C GLU A 370 -10.85 -4.50 7.69
N ALA A 371 -10.93 -5.75 7.30
CA ALA A 371 -12.14 -6.37 6.78
C ALA A 371 -13.03 -6.88 7.93
N PRO A 372 -14.34 -7.09 7.72
CA PRO A 372 -15.26 -7.55 8.76
C PRO A 372 -14.88 -8.88 9.42
N ASP A 373 -14.09 -9.71 8.76
CA ASP A 373 -13.59 -10.99 9.27
C ASP A 373 -12.27 -10.88 10.06
N GLY A 374 -11.78 -9.66 10.30
CA GLY A 374 -10.51 -9.37 10.99
C GLY A 374 -9.26 -9.50 10.12
N GLY A 375 -9.40 -9.85 8.85
CA GLY A 375 -8.34 -9.78 7.85
C GLY A 375 -8.12 -8.35 7.34
N PHE A 376 -7.25 -8.19 6.34
CA PHE A 376 -6.96 -6.88 5.77
C PHE A 376 -7.27 -6.87 4.28
N ILE A 377 -7.91 -5.81 3.81
CA ILE A 377 -8.16 -5.57 2.39
C ILE A 377 -7.42 -4.33 1.92
N MET A 378 -6.78 -4.43 0.78
CA MET A 378 -5.93 -3.40 0.21
C MET A 378 -6.28 -3.17 -1.26
N VAL A 379 -6.02 -1.96 -1.73
CA VAL A 379 -6.16 -1.58 -3.13
C VAL A 379 -4.93 -0.85 -3.63
N GLY A 380 -4.69 -0.95 -4.93
CA GLY A 380 -3.56 -0.34 -5.57
C GLY A 380 -3.54 -0.52 -7.08
N GLN A 381 -2.34 -0.60 -7.61
CA GLN A 381 -2.09 -0.94 -9.00
C GLN A 381 -0.97 -1.96 -9.13
N ALA A 382 -1.06 -2.78 -10.16
CA ALA A 382 0.00 -3.65 -10.62
C ALA A 382 0.33 -3.31 -12.07
N ASN A 383 1.61 -3.19 -12.37
CA ASN A 383 2.10 -2.88 -13.72
C ASN A 383 2.99 -4.01 -14.20
N GLU A 384 2.68 -4.55 -15.35
CA GLU A 384 3.54 -5.47 -16.09
C GLU A 384 4.44 -4.67 -17.03
N TYR A 385 5.73 -4.62 -16.73
CA TYR A 385 6.66 -3.70 -17.41
C TYR A 385 6.81 -3.97 -18.92
N TYR A 386 6.71 -5.23 -19.33
CA TYR A 386 6.89 -5.64 -20.74
C TYR A 386 5.58 -5.83 -21.51
N ALA A 387 4.43 -5.50 -20.94
CA ALA A 387 3.17 -5.62 -21.67
C ALA A 387 3.09 -4.60 -22.82
N GLU A 388 2.81 -5.06 -24.03
CA GLU A 388 2.68 -4.20 -25.21
C GLU A 388 1.48 -3.26 -25.17
N ALA A 389 0.46 -3.61 -24.38
CA ALA A 389 -0.77 -2.82 -24.26
C ALA A 389 -1.26 -2.79 -22.79
N TYR A 390 -1.52 -1.60 -22.25
CA TYR A 390 -2.12 -1.37 -20.93
C TYR A 390 -1.40 -2.06 -19.77
N PRO A 391 -0.14 -1.72 -19.50
CA PRO A 391 0.63 -2.37 -18.45
C PRO A 391 0.07 -2.13 -17.03
N GLN A 392 -0.73 -1.07 -16.84
CA GLN A 392 -1.25 -0.66 -15.56
C GLN A 392 -2.64 -1.27 -15.31
N GLN A 393 -2.80 -1.99 -14.21
CA GLN A 393 -4.03 -2.66 -13.83
C GLN A 393 -4.41 -2.35 -12.41
N ALA A 394 -5.71 -2.20 -12.16
CA ALA A 394 -6.24 -2.09 -10.83
C ALA A 394 -6.02 -3.39 -10.05
N TRP A 395 -5.67 -3.26 -8.78
CA TRP A 395 -5.34 -4.39 -7.93
C TRP A 395 -6.07 -4.30 -6.60
N ILE A 396 -6.77 -5.38 -6.23
CA ILE A 396 -7.37 -5.58 -4.92
C ILE A 396 -6.80 -6.87 -4.35
N ILE A 397 -6.40 -6.82 -3.09
CA ILE A 397 -5.88 -8.00 -2.40
C ILE A 397 -6.46 -8.06 -0.99
N LYS A 398 -6.97 -9.23 -0.61
CA LYS A 398 -7.45 -9.51 0.73
C LYS A 398 -6.59 -10.62 1.34
N VAL A 399 -6.13 -10.39 2.56
CA VAL A 399 -5.34 -11.31 3.36
C VAL A 399 -6.02 -11.60 4.70
N ASP A 400 -5.59 -12.65 5.38
CA ASP A 400 -6.07 -12.96 6.72
C ASP A 400 -5.51 -12.00 7.80
N GLN A 401 -5.88 -12.18 9.04
CA GLN A 401 -5.44 -11.38 10.20
C GLN A 401 -3.92 -11.43 10.47
N TYR A 402 -3.21 -12.38 9.88
CA TYR A 402 -1.75 -12.53 9.96
C TYR A 402 -1.03 -11.96 8.73
N GLY A 403 -1.78 -11.33 7.84
CA GLY A 403 -1.26 -10.82 6.59
C GLY A 403 -0.98 -11.89 5.53
N CYS A 404 -1.51 -13.10 5.71
CA CYS A 404 -1.27 -14.23 4.82
C CYS A 404 -2.26 -14.23 3.65
N LEU A 405 -1.75 -14.28 2.43
CA LEU A 405 -2.55 -14.54 1.23
C LEU A 405 -2.99 -16.00 1.17
N ILE A 406 -2.10 -16.91 1.59
CA ILE A 406 -2.41 -18.33 1.79
C ILE A 406 -2.56 -18.54 3.30
N PRO A 407 -3.75 -18.95 3.79
CA PRO A 407 -3.97 -19.16 5.22
C PRO A 407 -2.94 -20.09 5.84
N GLY A 408 -2.39 -19.67 6.99
CA GLY A 408 -1.38 -20.44 7.71
C GLY A 408 0.07 -20.11 7.31
N CYS A 409 0.34 -19.12 6.48
CA CYS A 409 1.71 -18.70 6.14
C CYS A 409 2.51 -18.33 7.40
N HIS A 410 1.88 -17.72 8.41
CA HIS A 410 2.47 -17.34 9.68
C HIS A 410 2.91 -18.54 10.55
N LEU A 411 2.42 -19.74 10.27
CA LEU A 411 2.82 -20.96 10.99
C LEU A 411 4.11 -21.58 10.41
N VAL A 412 4.60 -21.05 9.31
CA VAL A 412 5.77 -21.53 8.55
C VAL A 412 6.95 -20.56 8.68
N ASP A 413 6.74 -19.39 9.31
CA ASP A 413 7.72 -18.29 9.41
C ASP A 413 8.91 -18.57 10.35
N ASP A 414 9.00 -19.71 11.04
CA ASP A 414 10.18 -20.12 11.83
C ASP A 414 11.30 -20.75 10.97
N VAL A 415 11.13 -20.84 9.67
CA VAL A 415 12.24 -21.01 8.74
C VAL A 415 12.70 -19.61 8.35
N GLU A 416 13.83 -19.13 8.93
CA GLU A 416 14.51 -17.97 8.38
C GLU A 416 14.49 -18.12 6.86
N ASP A 417 13.78 -17.22 6.16
CA ASP A 417 13.90 -17.07 4.72
C ASP A 417 15.33 -16.60 4.43
N ASN A 418 16.27 -17.52 4.54
CA ASN A 418 17.53 -17.45 3.85
C ASN A 418 17.19 -17.60 2.35
N TYR A 419 16.55 -16.58 1.78
CA TYR A 419 16.48 -16.42 0.34
C TYR A 419 17.91 -16.33 -0.19
N SER A 420 18.52 -17.50 -0.40
CA SER A 420 19.63 -17.57 -1.31
C SER A 420 19.05 -17.14 -2.64
N GLU A 421 19.50 -16.00 -3.10
CA GLU A 421 19.22 -15.52 -4.45
C GLU A 421 19.20 -16.72 -5.39
N HIS A 422 18.04 -16.98 -6.04
CA HIS A 422 17.88 -17.88 -7.18
C HIS A 422 17.58 -19.37 -6.98
N LEU A 423 17.00 -19.84 -5.85
CA LEU A 423 16.50 -21.20 -5.80
C LEU A 423 14.99 -21.25 -5.69
N GLU A 424 14.33 -21.89 -6.64
CA GLU A 424 12.90 -22.21 -6.63
C GLU A 424 12.71 -23.72 -6.68
N LEU A 425 11.83 -24.27 -5.86
CA LEU A 425 11.46 -25.67 -5.86
C LEU A 425 10.02 -25.83 -6.37
N ALA A 426 9.89 -26.00 -7.68
CA ALA A 426 8.61 -26.22 -8.34
C ALA A 426 8.15 -27.67 -8.16
N ILE A 427 6.87 -27.87 -7.73
CA ILE A 427 6.28 -29.19 -7.52
C ILE A 427 4.93 -29.25 -8.24
N TYR A 428 4.74 -30.29 -9.08
CA TYR A 428 3.48 -30.48 -9.80
C TYR A 428 3.23 -31.95 -10.20
N PRO A 429 1.97 -32.41 -10.31
CA PRO A 429 0.78 -31.73 -9.81
C PRO A 429 0.79 -31.69 -8.28
N ASN A 430 0.08 -30.73 -7.69
CA ASN A 430 -0.12 -30.66 -6.27
C ASN A 430 -1.57 -30.17 -6.02
N PRO A 431 -2.46 -31.02 -5.48
CA PRO A 431 -2.25 -32.38 -4.97
C PRO A 431 -1.89 -33.44 -6.05
N SER A 432 -1.31 -34.57 -5.60
CA SER A 432 -0.87 -35.66 -6.46
C SER A 432 -1.29 -37.04 -5.93
N SER A 433 -1.63 -38.00 -6.84
CA SER A 433 -2.00 -39.37 -6.47
C SER A 433 -0.86 -40.37 -6.65
N ASP A 434 -0.24 -40.39 -7.82
CA ASP A 434 0.67 -41.47 -8.22
C ASP A 434 2.11 -41.02 -8.39
N TYR A 435 2.30 -39.84 -9.01
CA TYR A 435 3.60 -39.30 -9.35
C TYR A 435 3.71 -37.84 -8.99
N LEU A 436 4.82 -37.47 -8.42
CA LEU A 436 5.22 -36.10 -8.15
C LEU A 436 6.34 -35.69 -9.09
N ASN A 437 6.15 -34.62 -9.82
CA ASN A 437 7.24 -33.99 -10.56
C ASN A 437 7.76 -32.83 -9.72
N PHE A 438 9.06 -32.66 -9.67
CA PHE A 438 9.67 -31.48 -9.07
C PHE A 438 10.92 -31.05 -9.82
N GLN A 439 11.22 -29.77 -9.74
CA GLN A 439 12.34 -29.14 -10.42
C GLN A 439 12.94 -28.11 -9.48
N LEU A 440 14.27 -28.12 -9.34
CA LEU A 440 15.00 -27.04 -8.69
C LEU A 440 15.48 -26.07 -9.77
N ARG A 441 15.03 -24.83 -9.67
CA ARG A 441 15.41 -23.72 -10.55
C ARG A 441 16.30 -22.75 -9.82
N GLY A 442 17.23 -22.11 -10.52
CA GLY A 442 18.13 -21.12 -9.93
C GLY A 442 19.56 -21.62 -9.76
N ILE A 443 20.38 -20.92 -8.97
CA ILE A 443 21.81 -21.22 -8.79
C ILE A 443 22.04 -21.67 -7.33
N PRO A 444 22.33 -22.97 -7.05
CA PRO A 444 22.71 -23.42 -5.72
C PRO A 444 24.08 -22.88 -5.33
N LYS A 445 24.29 -22.65 -4.05
CA LYS A 445 25.59 -22.20 -3.51
C LYS A 445 26.68 -23.26 -3.64
N SER A 446 26.29 -24.55 -3.63
CA SER A 446 27.21 -25.66 -3.77
C SER A 446 26.72 -26.71 -4.79
N LYS A 447 27.64 -27.48 -5.37
CA LYS A 447 27.34 -28.58 -6.33
C LYS A 447 26.92 -29.89 -5.64
N GLY A 448 26.71 -29.91 -4.32
CA GLY A 448 26.54 -31.15 -3.53
C GLY A 448 25.25 -31.29 -2.75
N GLY A 449 24.22 -30.47 -3.06
CA GLY A 449 22.96 -30.50 -2.35
C GLY A 449 22.15 -31.79 -2.55
N ILE A 450 21.30 -32.16 -1.59
CA ILE A 450 20.45 -33.34 -1.63
C ILE A 450 18.98 -32.95 -1.43
N PHE A 451 18.06 -33.76 -1.98
CA PHE A 451 16.64 -33.62 -1.69
C PHE A 451 16.21 -34.57 -0.57
N ARG A 452 15.44 -34.07 0.36
CA ARG A 452 14.83 -34.86 1.44
C ARG A 452 13.33 -34.63 1.46
N ILE A 453 12.58 -35.72 1.61
CA ILE A 453 11.12 -35.64 1.76
C ILE A 453 10.78 -36.09 3.17
N VAL A 454 9.98 -35.27 3.85
CA VAL A 454 9.50 -35.57 5.21
C VAL A 454 7.99 -35.53 5.25
N ASP A 455 7.39 -36.26 6.18
CA ASP A 455 5.95 -36.20 6.47
C ASP A 455 5.63 -34.99 7.37
N SER A 456 4.35 -34.82 7.71
CA SER A 456 3.87 -33.73 8.58
C SER A 456 4.40 -33.79 10.03
N GLN A 457 5.06 -34.88 10.43
CA GLN A 457 5.70 -35.03 11.73
C GLN A 457 7.22 -34.85 11.68
N GLY A 458 7.75 -34.49 10.50
CA GLY A 458 9.19 -34.31 10.27
C GLY A 458 9.97 -35.62 10.09
N LYS A 459 9.29 -36.77 9.99
CA LYS A 459 9.95 -38.06 9.73
C LYS A 459 10.38 -38.11 8.26
N THR A 460 11.64 -38.41 8.02
CA THR A 460 12.18 -38.59 6.67
C THR A 460 11.56 -39.83 6.01
N ILE A 461 10.91 -39.61 4.89
CA ILE A 461 10.32 -40.63 4.04
C ILE A 461 11.31 -41.08 2.97
N ARG A 462 12.02 -40.10 2.36
CA ARG A 462 12.99 -40.40 1.30
C ARG A 462 14.08 -39.34 1.18
N THR A 463 15.27 -39.79 0.79
CA THR A 463 16.37 -38.90 0.40
C THR A 463 16.78 -39.23 -1.03
N LEU A 464 17.00 -38.20 -1.85
CA LEU A 464 17.38 -38.34 -3.26
C LEU A 464 18.73 -37.66 -3.47
N ALA A 465 19.51 -38.24 -4.35
CA ALA A 465 20.81 -37.68 -4.75
C ALA A 465 20.65 -36.34 -5.48
N PRO A 466 21.68 -35.51 -5.59
CA PRO A 466 21.63 -34.28 -6.33
C PRO A 466 21.24 -34.52 -7.78
N LEU A 467 20.35 -33.68 -8.29
CA LEU A 467 19.93 -33.64 -9.69
C LEU A 467 20.69 -32.51 -10.38
N ASN A 468 20.80 -32.58 -11.70
CA ASN A 468 21.22 -31.41 -12.45
C ASN A 468 20.16 -30.31 -12.31
N LEU A 469 20.62 -29.09 -12.23
CA LEU A 469 19.74 -27.92 -12.20
C LEU A 469 18.83 -27.89 -13.43
N ASN A 470 17.59 -27.50 -13.19
CA ASN A 470 16.52 -27.44 -14.19
C ASN A 470 16.09 -28.82 -14.76
N ASP A 471 16.67 -29.95 -14.33
CA ASP A 471 16.11 -31.26 -14.66
C ASP A 471 14.81 -31.52 -13.85
N THR A 472 13.79 -32.04 -14.51
CA THR A 472 12.58 -32.48 -13.83
C THR A 472 12.78 -33.87 -13.25
N CYS A 473 12.64 -34.01 -11.93
CA CYS A 473 12.60 -35.30 -11.29
C CYS A 473 11.17 -35.82 -11.21
N ILE A 474 10.97 -37.08 -11.59
CA ILE A 474 9.68 -37.76 -11.46
C ILE A 474 9.82 -38.79 -10.33
N LEU A 475 9.00 -38.63 -9.31
CA LEU A 475 8.98 -39.51 -8.13
C LEU A 475 7.65 -40.25 -8.05
N SER A 476 7.69 -41.58 -7.99
CA SER A 476 6.49 -42.37 -7.67
C SER A 476 6.20 -42.27 -6.18
N ILE A 477 4.95 -41.92 -5.86
CA ILE A 477 4.40 -41.79 -4.53
C ILE A 477 3.19 -42.71 -4.31
N VAL A 478 2.97 -43.70 -5.20
CA VAL A 478 1.81 -44.63 -5.18
C VAL A 478 1.68 -45.34 -3.81
N ASP A 479 2.81 -45.80 -3.25
CA ASP A 479 2.82 -46.56 -2.00
C ASP A 479 2.81 -45.68 -0.75
N TRP A 480 2.69 -44.35 -0.89
CA TRP A 480 2.69 -43.47 0.25
C TRP A 480 1.27 -43.29 0.81
N ALA A 481 1.20 -43.06 2.12
CA ALA A 481 -0.08 -42.74 2.76
C ALA A 481 -0.60 -41.39 2.30
N ASP A 482 -1.92 -41.25 2.23
CA ASP A 482 -2.51 -39.93 1.99
C ASP A 482 -2.15 -38.97 3.12
N GLY A 483 -1.76 -37.75 2.75
CA GLY A 483 -1.31 -36.78 3.73
C GLY A 483 -0.48 -35.63 3.15
N VAL A 484 0.05 -34.84 4.07
CA VAL A 484 0.89 -33.68 3.77
C VAL A 484 2.36 -34.06 3.90
N TYR A 485 3.14 -33.70 2.91
CA TYR A 485 4.57 -33.92 2.84
C TYR A 485 5.31 -32.62 2.49
N PHE A 486 6.60 -32.58 2.83
CA PHE A 486 7.49 -31.47 2.49
C PHE A 486 8.69 -32.01 1.74
N LEU A 487 8.94 -31.46 0.55
CA LEU A 487 10.16 -31.66 -0.21
C LEU A 487 11.12 -30.54 0.17
N GLN A 488 12.32 -30.92 0.61
CA GLN A 488 13.37 -30.03 1.07
C GLN A 488 14.61 -30.22 0.23
N TYR A 489 15.26 -29.11 -0.14
CA TYR A 489 16.60 -29.15 -0.71
C TYR A 489 17.60 -28.70 0.35
N LEU A 490 18.64 -29.48 0.57
CA LEU A 490 19.65 -29.27 1.59
C LEU A 490 21.03 -29.14 0.96
N GLU A 491 21.82 -28.18 1.42
CA GLU A 491 23.25 -28.07 1.16
C GLU A 491 24.01 -28.11 2.49
N GLU A 492 25.09 -28.87 2.53
CA GLU A 492 25.93 -29.04 3.74
C GLU A 492 25.16 -29.44 5.01
N GLY A 493 23.97 -30.03 4.84
CA GLY A 493 23.09 -30.45 5.95
C GLY A 493 22.07 -29.41 6.41
N GLU A 494 22.11 -28.20 5.89
CA GLU A 494 21.13 -27.14 6.15
C GLU A 494 20.03 -27.13 5.08
N ILE A 495 18.80 -26.79 5.50
CA ILE A 495 17.66 -26.69 4.60
C ILE A 495 17.72 -25.31 3.90
N PHE A 496 17.89 -25.30 2.59
CA PHE A 496 17.91 -24.08 1.78
C PHE A 496 16.53 -23.68 1.27
N ILE A 497 15.71 -24.67 0.89
CA ILE A 497 14.34 -24.42 0.42
C ILE A 497 13.48 -25.62 0.76
N SER A 498 12.20 -25.37 1.09
CA SER A 498 11.21 -26.39 1.38
C SER A 498 9.89 -26.05 0.69
N SER A 499 9.27 -27.06 0.08
CA SER A 499 7.98 -26.88 -0.61
C SER A 499 7.02 -27.99 -0.20
N LYS A 500 5.77 -27.63 0.07
CA LYS A 500 4.71 -28.54 0.54
C LYS A 500 3.99 -29.20 -0.64
N PHE A 501 3.64 -30.47 -0.51
CA PHE A 501 2.70 -31.13 -1.40
C PHE A 501 1.75 -32.05 -0.65
N VAL A 502 0.63 -32.37 -1.31
CA VAL A 502 -0.42 -33.23 -0.76
C VAL A 502 -0.56 -34.48 -1.60
N LYS A 503 -0.49 -35.65 -0.94
CA LYS A 503 -0.83 -36.95 -1.51
C LYS A 503 -2.26 -37.32 -1.14
N TYR A 504 -3.04 -37.80 -2.11
CA TYR A 504 -4.43 -38.26 -1.95
C TYR A 504 -4.70 -39.54 -2.71
#